data_ae00760a5a16e289ead722fb9b61799a
#
_entry.id   ae00760a5a16e289ead722fb9b61799a
#
_cell.length_a   1.000
_cell.length_b   1.000
_cell.length_c   1.000
_cell.angle_alpha   90.00
_cell.angle_beta   90.00
_cell.angle_gamma   90.00
#
_symmetry.space_group_name_H-M   'P 1'
#
loop_
_entity.id
_entity.type
_entity.pdbx_description
1 polymer ?
#
loop_
_entity_poly.entity_id
_entity_poly.type
_entity_poly.pdbx_seq_one_letter_code
_entity_poly.pdbx_strand_id
1 'polypeptide(L)'
;LNASIRIDAIVADVTPQNAEQHHATVRPDIILDGTDNLDTRYLLNDLAVKHALPLVYAGVIATRGMQFTILPGAACLRCVFPEPSAAAHVETCDTVGVLGPAVAIAASLQAAESIRVLAADAATLAAAPLPALTE
;
A
#
# COMPACT_ATOMS: atom_id res chain seq x y z
N LEU A 1 -18.13 -14.67 -0.69
CA LEU A 1 -16.90 -14.96 0.07
C LEU A 1 -16.28 -16.25 -0.48
N ASN A 2 -14.98 -16.26 -0.73
CA ASN A 2 -14.27 -17.44 -1.20
C ASN A 2 -13.76 -18.25 0.02
N ALA A 3 -14.35 -19.43 0.26
CA ALA A 3 -13.99 -20.29 1.38
C ALA A 3 -12.73 -21.16 1.12
N SER A 4 -12.17 -21.12 -0.08
CA SER A 4 -10.99 -21.91 -0.45
C SER A 4 -9.66 -21.19 -0.18
N ILE A 5 -9.69 -19.92 0.18
CA ILE A 5 -8.49 -19.15 0.54
C ILE A 5 -8.19 -19.29 2.03
N ARG A 6 -6.91 -19.32 2.38
CA ARG A 6 -6.46 -19.25 3.76
C ARG A 6 -6.26 -17.78 4.15
N ILE A 7 -6.78 -17.40 5.31
CA ILE A 7 -6.61 -16.07 5.91
C ILE A 7 -5.99 -16.26 7.29
N ASP A 8 -4.79 -15.74 7.49
CA ASP A 8 -4.11 -15.73 8.80
C ASP A 8 -4.14 -14.30 9.34
N ALA A 9 -4.91 -14.08 10.40
CA ALA A 9 -4.99 -12.78 11.05
C ALA A 9 -3.94 -12.69 12.17
N ILE A 10 -3.13 -11.62 12.14
CA ILE A 10 -2.13 -11.31 13.16
C ILE A 10 -2.58 -10.03 13.88
N VAL A 11 -2.88 -10.14 15.17
CA VAL A 11 -3.27 -8.98 16.00
C VAL A 11 -2.00 -8.38 16.61
N ALA A 12 -1.39 -7.46 15.89
CA ALA A 12 -0.19 -6.76 16.34
C ALA A 12 -0.02 -5.43 15.58
N ASP A 13 0.57 -4.44 16.22
CA ASP A 13 1.06 -3.25 15.53
C ASP A 13 2.29 -3.61 14.70
N VAL A 14 2.38 -3.08 13.48
CA VAL A 14 3.59 -3.19 12.67
C VAL A 14 4.55 -2.07 13.08
N THR A 15 5.69 -2.46 13.61
CA THR A 15 6.71 -1.55 14.15
C THR A 15 8.07 -1.84 13.51
N PRO A 16 9.04 -0.91 13.58
CA PRO A 16 10.41 -1.17 13.11
C PRO A 16 11.07 -2.39 13.77
N GLN A 17 10.67 -2.74 14.99
CA GLN A 17 11.23 -3.85 15.75
C GLN A 17 10.71 -5.22 15.27
N ASN A 18 9.48 -5.28 14.74
CA ASN A 18 8.86 -6.55 14.35
C ASN A 18 8.60 -6.72 12.85
N ALA A 19 8.72 -5.66 12.03
CA ALA A 19 8.45 -5.70 10.60
C ALA A 19 9.26 -6.78 9.87
N GLU A 20 10.55 -6.89 10.19
CA GLU A 20 11.42 -7.92 9.63
C GLU A 20 11.00 -9.34 10.03
N GLN A 21 10.58 -9.54 11.26
CA GLN A 21 10.08 -10.83 11.73
C GLN A 21 8.78 -11.21 11.02
N HIS A 22 7.86 -10.25 10.84
CA HIS A 22 6.62 -10.47 10.07
C HIS A 22 6.94 -10.86 8.63
N HIS A 23 7.84 -10.12 7.96
CA HIS A 23 8.28 -10.47 6.61
C HIS A 23 8.89 -11.89 6.54
N ALA A 24 9.81 -12.23 7.45
CA ALA A 24 10.45 -13.54 7.47
C ALA A 24 9.46 -14.70 7.71
N THR A 25 8.40 -14.44 8.50
CA THR A 25 7.39 -15.44 8.83
C THR A 25 6.39 -15.62 7.69
N VAL A 26 5.89 -14.52 7.12
CA VAL A 26 4.83 -14.52 6.09
C VAL A 26 5.40 -14.80 4.70
N ARG A 27 6.59 -14.25 4.39
CA ARG A 27 7.22 -14.30 3.05
C ARG A 27 6.27 -13.87 1.95
N PRO A 28 5.76 -12.63 1.99
CA PRO A 28 4.75 -12.18 1.04
C PRO A 28 5.34 -12.03 -0.37
N ASP A 29 4.53 -12.29 -1.38
CA ASP A 29 4.84 -11.99 -2.79
C ASP A 29 4.50 -10.53 -3.15
N ILE A 30 3.65 -9.90 -2.36
CA ILE A 30 3.18 -8.52 -2.52
C ILE A 30 2.69 -7.97 -1.18
N ILE A 31 2.83 -6.66 -0.98
CA ILE A 31 2.28 -5.96 0.17
C ILE A 31 1.14 -5.06 -0.30
N LEU A 32 0.01 -5.08 0.39
CA LEU A 32 -1.11 -4.16 0.20
C LEU A 32 -1.20 -3.25 1.43
N ASP A 33 -1.11 -1.94 1.20
CA ASP A 33 -1.18 -0.95 2.26
C ASP A 33 -2.64 -0.51 2.49
N GLY A 34 -3.23 -0.97 3.57
CA GLY A 34 -4.54 -0.55 4.06
C GLY A 34 -4.47 0.30 5.33
N THR A 35 -3.31 0.88 5.63
CA THR A 35 -3.10 1.66 6.86
C THR A 35 -3.60 3.10 6.72
N ASP A 36 -3.78 3.79 7.84
CA ASP A 36 -4.27 5.16 7.92
C ASP A 36 -3.25 6.16 8.50
N ASN A 37 -2.04 5.68 8.80
CA ASN A 37 -0.98 6.51 9.37
C ASN A 37 0.30 6.49 8.52
N LEU A 38 0.99 7.63 8.48
CA LEU A 38 2.17 7.82 7.64
C LEU A 38 3.37 6.99 8.10
N ASP A 39 3.55 6.82 9.40
CA ASP A 39 4.71 6.09 9.92
C ASP A 39 4.72 4.63 9.48
N THR A 40 3.57 3.96 9.58
CA THR A 40 3.41 2.58 9.11
C THR A 40 3.55 2.50 7.59
N ARG A 41 3.02 3.47 6.84
CA ARG A 41 3.16 3.53 5.36
C ARG A 41 4.61 3.61 4.93
N TYR A 42 5.40 4.50 5.55
CA TYR A 42 6.83 4.61 5.27
C TYR A 42 7.59 3.35 5.69
N LEU A 43 7.22 2.73 6.81
CA LEU A 43 7.81 1.48 7.25
C LEU A 43 7.55 0.33 6.26
N LEU A 44 6.31 0.20 5.77
CA LEU A 44 5.95 -0.80 4.75
C LEU A 44 6.68 -0.52 3.42
N ASN A 45 6.80 0.75 3.03
CA ASN A 45 7.58 1.15 1.86
C ASN A 45 9.06 0.73 2.00
N ASP A 46 9.68 1.04 3.14
CA ASP A 46 11.08 0.74 3.36
C ASP A 46 11.33 -0.78 3.40
N LEU A 47 10.40 -1.55 3.98
CA LEU A 47 10.42 -3.01 3.97
C LEU A 47 10.30 -3.54 2.53
N ALA A 48 9.35 -3.02 1.74
CA ALA A 48 9.14 -3.42 0.36
C ALA A 48 10.38 -3.15 -0.51
N VAL A 49 10.96 -1.95 -0.39
CA VAL A 49 12.19 -1.58 -1.12
C VAL A 49 13.37 -2.48 -0.73
N LYS A 50 13.55 -2.71 0.57
CA LYS A 50 14.64 -3.55 1.11
C LYS A 50 14.58 -4.98 0.59
N HIS A 51 13.39 -5.56 0.52
CA HIS A 51 13.18 -6.95 0.12
C HIS A 51 12.80 -7.12 -1.35
N ALA A 52 12.85 -6.04 -2.15
CA ALA A 52 12.46 -6.04 -3.55
C ALA A 52 11.05 -6.61 -3.79
N LEU A 53 10.10 -6.22 -2.94
CA LEU A 53 8.70 -6.63 -3.01
C LEU A 53 7.86 -5.55 -3.70
N PRO A 54 6.87 -5.93 -4.50
CA PRO A 54 5.83 -5.02 -4.92
C PRO A 54 5.01 -4.53 -3.71
N LEU A 55 4.68 -3.24 -3.70
CA LEU A 55 3.77 -2.64 -2.71
C LEU A 55 2.67 -1.88 -3.44
N VAL A 56 1.42 -2.23 -3.21
CA VAL A 56 0.27 -1.48 -3.70
C VAL A 56 -0.22 -0.57 -2.58
N TYR A 57 0.08 0.72 -2.75
CA TYR A 57 -0.34 1.78 -1.85
C TYR A 57 -1.76 2.21 -2.16
N ALA A 58 -2.57 2.43 -1.14
CA ALA A 58 -3.84 3.16 -1.24
C ALA A 58 -4.03 4.06 -0.02
N GLY A 59 -4.50 5.28 -0.26
CA GLY A 59 -4.85 6.23 0.79
C GLY A 59 -6.15 6.95 0.45
N VAL A 60 -7.01 7.16 1.44
CA VAL A 60 -8.27 7.90 1.28
C VAL A 60 -8.38 8.92 2.40
N ILE A 61 -8.74 10.14 2.05
CA ILE A 61 -9.03 11.22 3.00
C ILE A 61 -10.29 11.95 2.50
N ALA A 62 -11.27 12.11 3.38
CA ALA A 62 -12.57 12.68 3.05
C ALA A 62 -13.23 11.94 1.87
N THR A 63 -13.33 12.55 0.70
CA THR A 63 -13.87 11.98 -0.53
C THR A 63 -12.82 11.66 -1.58
N ARG A 64 -11.54 11.97 -1.29
CA ARG A 64 -10.43 11.82 -2.24
C ARG A 64 -9.65 10.55 -1.94
N GLY A 65 -9.28 9.82 -3.00
CA GLY A 65 -8.45 8.64 -2.89
C GLY A 65 -7.24 8.70 -3.81
N MET A 66 -6.17 8.06 -3.40
CA MET A 66 -4.97 7.90 -4.20
C MET A 66 -4.53 6.44 -4.12
N GLN A 67 -4.14 5.89 -5.26
CA GLN A 67 -3.55 4.56 -5.34
C GLN A 67 -2.40 4.58 -6.33
N PHE A 68 -1.30 3.93 -6.00
CA PHE A 68 -0.22 3.65 -6.93
C PHE A 68 0.57 2.41 -6.49
N THR A 69 1.28 1.83 -7.46
CA THR A 69 2.06 0.62 -7.24
C THR A 69 3.55 0.94 -7.25
N ILE A 70 4.24 0.46 -6.25
CA ILE A 70 5.69 0.52 -6.12
C ILE A 70 6.23 -0.84 -6.56
N LEU A 71 6.97 -0.86 -7.64
CA LEU A 71 7.65 -2.06 -8.14
C LEU A 71 9.12 -2.04 -7.73
N PRO A 72 9.76 -3.21 -7.59
CA PRO A 72 11.19 -3.29 -7.32
C PRO A 72 12.02 -2.50 -8.33
N GLY A 73 12.87 -1.62 -7.82
CA GLY A 73 13.73 -0.76 -8.66
C GLY A 73 13.07 0.47 -9.26
N ALA A 74 11.75 0.66 -9.06
CA ALA A 74 11.03 1.84 -9.50
C ALA A 74 10.97 2.93 -8.41
N ALA A 75 10.30 4.06 -8.72
CA ALA A 75 10.05 5.12 -7.74
C ALA A 75 9.22 4.59 -6.57
N CYS A 76 9.64 4.85 -5.36
CA CYS A 76 8.98 4.42 -4.13
C CYS A 76 8.19 5.58 -3.47
N LEU A 77 7.52 5.30 -2.34
CA LEU A 77 6.73 6.31 -1.63
C LEU A 77 7.56 7.56 -1.28
N ARG A 78 8.83 7.38 -0.90
CA ARG A 78 9.74 8.51 -0.60
C ARG A 78 10.12 9.32 -1.83
N CYS A 79 10.03 8.77 -3.03
CA CYS A 79 10.23 9.51 -4.28
C CYS A 79 9.03 10.41 -4.60
N VAL A 80 7.83 9.98 -4.24
CA VAL A 80 6.57 10.72 -4.46
C VAL A 80 6.34 11.72 -3.32
N PHE A 81 6.58 11.29 -2.09
CA PHE A 81 6.44 12.09 -0.85
C PHE A 81 7.75 12.03 -0.07
N PRO A 82 8.73 12.89 -0.38
CA PRO A 82 10.09 12.80 0.18
C PRO A 82 10.15 13.00 1.68
N GLU A 83 9.27 13.81 2.24
CA GLU A 83 9.20 14.03 3.68
C GLU A 83 7.75 13.93 4.19
N PRO A 84 7.54 13.25 5.34
CA PRO A 84 6.30 13.44 6.08
C PRO A 84 6.28 14.91 6.50
N SER A 85 5.32 15.67 6.02
CA SER A 85 5.21 17.08 6.31
C SER A 85 5.06 17.31 7.83
N ALA A 86 6.17 17.58 8.51
CA ALA A 86 6.18 17.92 9.95
C ALA A 86 5.55 19.29 10.25
N ALA A 87 5.22 20.08 9.22
CA ALA A 87 4.86 21.49 9.37
C ALA A 87 3.45 21.85 8.88
N ALA A 88 2.70 20.95 8.29
CA ALA A 88 1.33 21.23 7.86
C ALA A 88 0.35 20.48 8.76
N HIS A 89 -0.80 21.09 9.05
CA HIS A 89 -1.98 20.37 9.50
C HIS A 89 -2.35 19.38 8.39
N VAL A 90 -1.74 18.20 8.41
CA VAL A 90 -2.08 17.13 7.49
C VAL A 90 -3.45 16.64 7.90
N GLU A 91 -4.42 16.78 7.03
CA GLU A 91 -5.72 16.15 7.21
C GLU A 91 -5.50 14.65 7.41
N THR A 92 -6.10 14.09 8.44
CA THR A 92 -6.08 12.66 8.72
C THR A 92 -7.48 12.10 8.70
N CYS A 93 -7.63 10.78 8.59
CA CYS A 93 -8.93 10.14 8.69
C CYS A 93 -9.65 10.51 10.00
N ASP A 94 -8.90 10.71 11.09
CA ASP A 94 -9.44 11.09 12.40
C ASP A 94 -9.96 12.53 12.45
N THR A 95 -9.33 13.44 11.68
CA THR A 95 -9.69 14.87 11.73
C THR A 95 -10.82 15.25 10.78
N VAL A 96 -10.88 14.64 9.59
CA VAL A 96 -11.87 14.99 8.55
C VAL A 96 -12.79 13.84 8.17
N GLY A 97 -12.51 12.63 8.67
CA GLY A 97 -13.26 11.43 8.32
C GLY A 97 -12.96 10.91 6.91
N VAL A 98 -13.64 9.84 6.53
CA VAL A 98 -13.57 9.24 5.18
C VAL A 98 -14.95 8.82 4.72
N LEU A 99 -15.23 8.99 3.43
CA LEU A 99 -16.45 8.49 2.82
C LEU A 99 -16.31 6.99 2.53
N GLY A 100 -17.13 6.14 3.16
CA GLY A 100 -17.07 4.69 3.02
C GLY A 100 -17.02 4.19 1.56
N PRO A 101 -17.87 4.65 0.63
CA PRO A 101 -17.77 4.32 -0.79
C PRO A 101 -16.41 4.64 -1.43
N ALA A 102 -15.75 5.74 -1.06
CA ALA A 102 -14.41 6.07 -1.57
C ALA A 102 -13.37 5.05 -1.11
N VAL A 103 -13.45 4.60 0.15
CA VAL A 103 -12.61 3.52 0.68
C VAL A 103 -12.85 2.22 -0.08
N ALA A 104 -14.11 1.86 -0.35
CA ALA A 104 -14.46 0.65 -1.08
C ALA A 104 -13.94 0.66 -2.53
N ILE A 105 -13.99 1.82 -3.20
CA ILE A 105 -13.42 1.99 -4.55
C ILE A 105 -11.90 1.81 -4.49
N ALA A 106 -11.21 2.49 -3.58
CA ALA A 106 -9.76 2.39 -3.42
C ALA A 106 -9.32 0.94 -3.15
N ALA A 107 -10.00 0.24 -2.25
CA ALA A 107 -9.72 -1.16 -1.94
C ALA A 107 -9.97 -2.09 -3.15
N SER A 108 -11.01 -1.83 -3.95
CA SER A 108 -11.30 -2.62 -5.16
C SER A 108 -10.24 -2.43 -6.23
N LEU A 109 -9.78 -1.19 -6.43
CA LEU A 109 -8.69 -0.88 -7.35
C LEU A 109 -7.36 -1.48 -6.88
N GLN A 110 -7.08 -1.41 -5.58
CA GLN A 110 -5.90 -2.04 -4.98
C GLN A 110 -5.91 -3.56 -5.19
N ALA A 111 -7.04 -4.21 -4.99
CA ALA A 111 -7.19 -5.65 -5.25
C ALA A 111 -6.99 -6.00 -6.72
N ALA A 112 -7.58 -5.25 -7.65
CA ALA A 112 -7.44 -5.46 -9.08
C ALA A 112 -5.97 -5.29 -9.52
N GLU A 113 -5.31 -4.26 -9.01
CA GLU A 113 -3.90 -3.98 -9.30
C GLU A 113 -2.99 -5.08 -8.74
N SER A 114 -3.28 -5.60 -7.55
CA SER A 114 -2.53 -6.70 -6.96
C SER A 114 -2.61 -7.97 -7.80
N ILE A 115 -3.80 -8.29 -8.32
CA ILE A 115 -3.98 -9.42 -9.25
C ILE A 115 -3.19 -9.19 -10.52
N ARG A 116 -3.20 -7.96 -11.07
CA ARG A 116 -2.42 -7.61 -12.27
C ARG A 116 -0.93 -7.81 -12.03
N VAL A 117 -0.40 -7.32 -10.90
CA VAL A 117 1.02 -7.44 -10.54
C VAL A 117 1.44 -8.91 -10.37
N LEU A 118 0.63 -9.71 -9.67
CA LEU A 118 0.93 -11.12 -9.44
C LEU A 118 0.79 -12.00 -10.70
N ALA A 119 -0.05 -11.59 -11.66
CA ALA A 119 -0.30 -12.36 -12.89
C ALA A 119 0.62 -11.97 -14.05
N ALA A 120 1.26 -10.81 -14.01
CA ALA A 120 2.06 -10.28 -15.10
C ALA A 120 3.52 -10.73 -15.03
N ASP A 121 4.16 -10.88 -16.20
CA ASP A 121 5.61 -10.98 -16.27
C ASP A 121 6.28 -9.61 -16.11
N ALA A 122 7.58 -9.60 -15.87
CA ALA A 122 8.36 -8.37 -15.64
C ALA A 122 8.32 -7.39 -16.82
N ALA A 123 8.25 -7.90 -18.07
CA ALA A 123 8.20 -7.06 -19.26
C ALA A 123 6.85 -6.36 -19.39
N THR A 124 5.77 -7.07 -19.11
CA THR A 124 4.40 -6.53 -19.08
C THR A 124 4.23 -5.47 -18.00
N LEU A 125 4.81 -5.69 -16.81
CA LEU A 125 4.77 -4.71 -15.72
C LEU A 125 5.50 -3.43 -16.07
N ALA A 126 6.67 -3.53 -16.72
CA ALA A 126 7.46 -2.35 -17.12
C ALA A 126 6.80 -1.51 -18.22
N ALA A 127 5.97 -2.11 -19.06
CA ALA A 127 5.32 -1.45 -20.20
C ALA A 127 3.96 -0.81 -19.87
N ALA A 128 3.32 -1.19 -18.78
CA ALA A 128 1.99 -0.71 -18.46
C ALA A 128 2.05 0.53 -17.54
N PRO A 129 1.38 1.64 -17.90
CA PRO A 129 1.22 2.75 -17.01
C PRO A 129 0.41 2.31 -15.78
N LEU A 130 0.92 2.64 -14.61
CA LEU A 130 0.25 2.33 -13.35
C LEU A 130 -0.98 3.23 -13.19
N PRO A 131 -2.16 2.67 -12.84
CA PRO A 131 -3.33 3.50 -12.60
C PRO A 131 -3.10 4.36 -11.37
N ALA A 132 -3.13 5.68 -11.57
CA ALA A 132 -3.24 6.63 -10.47
C ALA A 132 -4.72 6.99 -10.30
N LEU A 133 -5.24 6.93 -9.08
CA LEU A 133 -6.51 7.57 -8.75
C LEU A 133 -6.26 9.08 -8.73
N THR A 134 -6.73 9.76 -9.75
CA THR A 134 -6.95 11.22 -9.71
C THR A 134 -8.39 11.49 -9.32
N GLU A 135 -8.60 12.60 -8.60
CA GLU A 135 -9.88 13.15 -8.12
C GLU A 135 -11.08 12.87 -9.01
#